data_1cfc830d8e644cd41f0f6b35a4676c8e
#
_entry.id   1cfc830d8e644cd41f0f6b35a4676c8e
#
_cell.length_a   1.000
_cell.length_b   1.000
_cell.length_c   1.000
_cell.angle_alpha   90.00
_cell.angle_beta   90.00
_cell.angle_gamma   90.00
#
_symmetry.space_group_name_H-M   'P 1'
#
loop_
_entity.id
_entity.type
_entity.pdbx_description
1 polymer ?
#
loop_
_entity_poly.entity_id
_entity_poly.type
_entity_poly.pdbx_seq_one_letter_code
_entity_poly.pdbx_strand_id
1 'polypeptide(L)'
;MSFISYLINGISLGSVYAIIALGYTMVYGIAKMLNFAHGDVIMVGGFTVFFAVSMQGLPTIVGILLAVVLCTLLGITIEYIAYRPLRQAASSLAVLITAIGVSYFLQNIALIIFGANTKAFTSVVTIPALRLAEGQIIISGETIVTIISCIVIMTGLTLFINKTKAGQAMLAVSEDKGAAQLMGINVNRTISLTFAIGSALAAIAGMLLCSAYPSLTPYTG
;
A
#
# COMPACT_ATOMS: atom_id res chain seq x y z
N MET A 1 24.54 14.27 -18.39
CA MET A 1 23.59 13.37 -17.70
C MET A 1 23.15 12.32 -18.67
N SER A 2 23.48 11.09 -18.40
CA SER A 2 23.26 10.04 -19.38
C SER A 2 21.80 9.60 -19.37
N PHE A 3 21.28 9.21 -20.52
CA PHE A 3 19.97 8.56 -20.70
C PHE A 3 19.76 7.42 -19.67
N ILE A 4 20.81 6.72 -19.30
CA ILE A 4 20.82 5.65 -18.31
C ILE A 4 20.35 6.13 -16.93
N SER A 5 20.77 7.32 -16.47
CA SER A 5 20.33 7.86 -15.18
C SER A 5 18.85 8.17 -15.16
N TYR A 6 18.30 8.71 -16.25
CA TYR A 6 16.85 8.94 -16.37
C TYR A 6 16.07 7.63 -16.42
N LEU A 7 16.60 6.62 -17.11
CA LEU A 7 15.99 5.29 -17.16
C LEU A 7 15.93 4.64 -15.77
N ILE A 8 17.01 4.68 -15.02
CA ILE A 8 17.07 4.13 -13.66
C ILE A 8 16.08 4.83 -12.74
N ASN A 9 16.03 6.17 -12.78
CA ASN A 9 15.07 6.94 -11.98
C ASN A 9 13.63 6.64 -12.38
N GLY A 10 13.36 6.49 -13.67
CA GLY A 10 12.04 6.09 -14.18
C GLY A 10 11.62 4.70 -13.69
N ILE A 11 12.53 3.73 -13.71
CA ILE A 11 12.29 2.38 -13.18
C ILE A 11 12.04 2.43 -11.66
N SER A 12 12.79 3.23 -10.92
CA SER A 12 12.60 3.42 -9.48
C SER A 12 11.20 3.94 -9.17
N LEU A 13 10.81 5.03 -9.82
CA LEU A 13 9.50 5.63 -9.66
C LEU A 13 8.38 4.67 -10.10
N GLY A 14 8.55 4.02 -11.24
CA GLY A 14 7.64 2.98 -11.72
C GLY A 14 7.48 1.81 -10.73
N SER A 15 8.54 1.45 -10.01
CA SER A 15 8.51 0.41 -8.97
C SER A 15 7.66 0.81 -7.76
N VAL A 16 7.72 2.08 -7.32
CA VAL A 16 6.83 2.60 -6.25
C VAL A 16 5.36 2.49 -6.70
N TYR A 17 5.05 3.02 -7.87
CA TYR A 17 3.69 2.96 -8.42
C TYR A 17 3.21 1.53 -8.67
N ALA A 18 4.11 0.61 -9.04
CA ALA A 18 3.76 -0.80 -9.19
C ALA A 18 3.32 -1.43 -7.87
N ILE A 19 3.99 -1.14 -6.75
CA ILE A 19 3.59 -1.65 -5.43
C ILE A 19 2.23 -1.06 -5.02
N ILE A 20 2.01 0.24 -5.25
CA ILE A 20 0.72 0.90 -5.00
C ILE A 20 -0.38 0.22 -5.82
N ALA A 21 -0.15 0.06 -7.12
CA ALA A 21 -1.09 -0.56 -8.05
C ALA A 21 -1.39 -2.01 -7.69
N LEU A 22 -0.40 -2.79 -7.26
CA LEU A 22 -0.59 -4.19 -6.83
C LEU A 22 -1.56 -4.28 -5.66
N GLY A 23 -1.39 -3.44 -4.63
CA GLY A 23 -2.29 -3.41 -3.48
C GLY A 23 -3.73 -3.05 -3.88
N TYR A 24 -3.88 -2.01 -4.70
CA TYR A 24 -5.18 -1.54 -5.18
C TYR A 24 -5.87 -2.55 -6.10
N THR A 25 -5.16 -3.04 -7.12
CA THR A 25 -5.72 -3.96 -8.12
C THR A 25 -6.05 -5.32 -7.54
N MET A 26 -5.30 -5.79 -6.55
CA MET A 26 -5.62 -7.03 -5.84
C MET A 26 -6.96 -6.91 -5.11
N VAL A 27 -7.20 -5.82 -4.40
CA VAL A 27 -8.49 -5.58 -3.72
C VAL A 27 -9.62 -5.47 -4.74
N TYR A 28 -9.45 -4.68 -5.80
CA TYR A 28 -10.45 -4.54 -6.85
C TYR A 28 -10.72 -5.87 -7.57
N GLY A 29 -9.69 -6.61 -7.94
CA GLY A 29 -9.80 -7.87 -8.66
C GLY A 29 -10.61 -8.93 -7.89
N ILE A 30 -10.43 -9.01 -6.57
CA ILE A 30 -11.04 -10.04 -5.73
C ILE A 30 -12.37 -9.58 -5.13
N ALA A 31 -12.41 -8.38 -4.56
CA ALA A 31 -13.64 -7.85 -3.95
C ALA A 31 -14.64 -7.32 -4.98
N LYS A 32 -14.19 -6.97 -6.19
CA LYS A 32 -14.94 -6.26 -7.25
C LYS A 32 -15.54 -4.95 -6.77
N MET A 33 -14.80 -4.23 -5.92
CA MET A 33 -15.19 -2.97 -5.32
C MET A 33 -14.02 -1.99 -5.39
N LEU A 34 -14.29 -0.75 -5.81
CA LEU A 34 -13.29 0.32 -5.83
C LEU A 34 -12.99 0.78 -4.40
N ASN A 35 -11.71 0.83 -4.04
CA ASN A 35 -11.27 1.28 -2.72
C ASN A 35 -10.54 2.62 -2.83
N PHE A 36 -11.28 3.74 -2.80
CA PHE A 36 -10.67 5.07 -2.83
C PHE A 36 -9.87 5.39 -1.56
N ALA A 37 -10.17 4.73 -0.44
CA ALA A 37 -9.42 4.89 0.79
C ALA A 37 -8.01 4.26 0.73
N HIS A 38 -7.64 3.57 -0.36
CA HIS A 38 -6.33 2.94 -0.49
C HIS A 38 -5.18 3.96 -0.43
N GLY A 39 -5.34 5.11 -1.08
CA GLY A 39 -4.40 6.22 -0.99
C GLY A 39 -4.24 6.74 0.43
N ASP A 40 -5.35 6.87 1.17
CA ASP A 40 -5.31 7.35 2.55
C ASP A 40 -4.63 6.33 3.48
N VAL A 41 -4.71 5.03 3.20
CA VAL A 41 -3.94 4.00 3.91
C VAL A 41 -2.44 4.16 3.63
N ILE A 42 -2.05 4.51 2.39
CA ILE A 42 -0.66 4.85 2.03
C ILE A 42 -0.17 6.04 2.86
N MET A 43 -0.97 7.10 2.94
CA MET A 43 -0.70 8.28 3.78
C MET A 43 -0.51 7.88 5.24
N VAL A 44 -1.41 7.10 5.83
CA VAL A 44 -1.30 6.62 7.22
C VAL A 44 -0.02 5.82 7.43
N GLY A 45 0.36 4.99 6.47
CA GLY A 45 1.64 4.26 6.48
C GLY A 45 2.83 5.20 6.55
N GLY A 46 2.87 6.23 5.68
CA GLY A 46 3.91 7.26 5.69
C GLY A 46 3.99 8.02 7.01
N PHE A 47 2.85 8.49 7.54
CA PHE A 47 2.81 9.17 8.84
C PHE A 47 3.25 8.28 10.00
N THR A 48 2.87 6.99 9.99
CA THR A 48 3.28 6.06 11.05
C THR A 48 4.80 5.88 11.07
N VAL A 49 5.42 5.69 9.90
CA VAL A 49 6.89 5.60 9.81
C VAL A 49 7.53 6.91 10.23
N PHE A 50 7.01 8.06 9.79
CA PHE A 50 7.51 9.37 10.18
C PHE A 50 7.50 9.55 11.70
N PHE A 51 6.39 9.26 12.36
CA PHE A 51 6.30 9.37 13.81
C PHE A 51 7.23 8.41 14.53
N ALA A 52 7.27 7.15 14.12
CA ALA A 52 8.08 6.13 14.77
C ALA A 52 9.57 6.44 14.65
N VAL A 53 10.04 6.81 13.46
CA VAL A 53 11.47 6.99 13.18
C VAL A 53 11.92 8.43 13.48
N SER A 54 11.23 9.44 12.95
CA SER A 54 11.69 10.83 13.04
C SER A 54 11.35 11.49 14.39
N MET A 55 10.24 11.13 15.04
CA MET A 55 9.85 11.75 16.30
C MET A 55 10.21 10.92 17.52
N GLN A 56 10.08 9.60 17.45
CA GLN A 56 10.39 8.70 18.56
C GLN A 56 11.81 8.13 18.51
N GLY A 57 12.53 8.33 17.41
CA GLY A 57 13.89 7.82 17.25
C GLY A 57 13.98 6.28 17.20
N LEU A 58 12.88 5.60 16.88
CA LEU A 58 12.87 4.13 16.80
C LEU A 58 13.66 3.64 15.59
N PRO A 59 14.22 2.42 15.66
CA PRO A 59 14.86 1.81 14.50
C PRO A 59 13.90 1.73 13.31
N THR A 60 14.38 1.98 12.10
CA THR A 60 13.61 1.97 10.85
C THR A 60 12.74 0.72 10.70
N ILE A 61 13.30 -0.46 11.00
CA ILE A 61 12.59 -1.75 10.91
C ILE A 61 11.36 -1.76 11.81
N VAL A 62 11.46 -1.23 13.03
CA VAL A 62 10.34 -1.15 13.98
C VAL A 62 9.26 -0.20 13.44
N GLY A 63 9.65 0.95 12.89
CA GLY A 63 8.73 1.89 12.24
C GLY A 63 7.96 1.27 11.09
N ILE A 64 8.64 0.49 10.24
CA ILE A 64 8.01 -0.22 9.12
C ILE A 64 7.03 -1.29 9.62
N LEU A 65 7.42 -2.09 10.60
CA LEU A 65 6.55 -3.12 11.17
C LEU A 65 5.31 -2.52 11.82
N LEU A 66 5.45 -1.42 12.55
CA LEU A 66 4.32 -0.68 13.13
C LEU A 66 3.39 -0.15 12.04
N ALA A 67 3.92 0.41 10.96
CA ALA A 67 3.13 0.89 9.84
C ALA A 67 2.35 -0.25 9.17
N VAL A 68 3.01 -1.38 8.91
CA VAL A 68 2.36 -2.57 8.33
C VAL A 68 1.23 -3.07 9.23
N VAL A 69 1.46 -3.20 10.54
CA VAL A 69 0.44 -3.67 11.49
C VAL A 69 -0.73 -2.68 11.56
N LEU A 70 -0.45 -1.37 11.73
CA LEU A 70 -1.49 -0.34 11.81
C LEU A 70 -2.31 -0.25 10.53
N CYS A 71 -1.68 -0.22 9.36
CA CYS A 71 -2.38 -0.16 8.09
C CYS A 71 -3.18 -1.44 7.81
N THR A 72 -2.66 -2.61 8.20
CA THR A 72 -3.40 -3.87 8.08
C THR A 72 -4.66 -3.86 8.93
N LEU A 73 -4.56 -3.43 10.19
CA LEU A 73 -5.71 -3.29 11.09
C LEU A 73 -6.70 -2.25 10.56
N LEU A 74 -6.21 -1.11 10.06
CA LEU A 74 -7.04 -0.09 9.44
C LEU A 74 -7.78 -0.63 8.22
N GLY A 75 -7.10 -1.35 7.33
CA GLY A 75 -7.72 -1.94 6.15
C GLY A 75 -8.79 -2.98 6.48
N ILE A 76 -8.56 -3.84 7.48
CA ILE A 76 -9.57 -4.78 7.97
C ILE A 76 -10.76 -4.01 8.57
N THR A 77 -10.50 -2.96 9.33
CA THR A 77 -11.55 -2.13 9.95
C THR A 77 -12.41 -1.44 8.90
N ILE A 78 -11.78 -0.84 7.88
CA ILE A 78 -12.49 -0.21 6.76
C ILE A 78 -13.35 -1.24 6.02
N GLU A 79 -12.79 -2.42 5.74
CA GLU A 79 -13.54 -3.51 5.10
C GLU A 79 -14.73 -3.93 5.95
N TYR A 80 -14.52 -4.18 7.22
CA TYR A 80 -15.55 -4.70 8.12
C TYR A 80 -16.68 -3.71 8.37
N ILE A 81 -16.36 -2.43 8.60
CA ILE A 81 -17.35 -1.39 8.96
C ILE A 81 -17.99 -0.77 7.73
N ALA A 82 -17.18 -0.41 6.72
CA ALA A 82 -17.67 0.40 5.60
C ALA A 82 -18.08 -0.46 4.39
N TYR A 83 -17.27 -1.44 3.99
CA TYR A 83 -17.52 -2.17 2.74
C TYR A 83 -18.35 -3.44 2.91
N ARG A 84 -18.17 -4.17 4.01
CA ARG A 84 -18.84 -5.44 4.23
C ARG A 84 -20.38 -5.33 4.28
N PRO A 85 -20.97 -4.31 4.95
CA PRO A 85 -22.42 -4.17 4.96
C PRO A 85 -23.00 -3.87 3.57
N LEU A 86 -22.21 -3.24 2.70
CA LEU A 86 -22.66 -2.81 1.36
C LEU A 86 -22.50 -3.89 0.28
N ARG A 87 -21.87 -5.02 0.58
CA ARG A 87 -21.70 -6.11 -0.41
C ARG A 87 -23.01 -6.69 -0.91
N GLN A 88 -24.08 -6.58 -0.13
CA GLN A 88 -25.41 -7.02 -0.48
C GLN A 88 -26.30 -5.86 -0.97
N ALA A 89 -25.75 -4.64 -1.02
CA ALA A 89 -26.49 -3.48 -1.50
C ALA A 89 -26.78 -3.61 -3.00
N ALA A 90 -28.00 -3.24 -3.38
CA ALA A 90 -28.49 -3.33 -4.74
C ALA A 90 -27.77 -2.38 -5.74
N SER A 91 -26.95 -1.44 -5.25
CA SER A 91 -26.33 -0.41 -6.07
C SER A 91 -24.82 -0.33 -5.85
N SER A 92 -24.04 -0.44 -6.93
CA SER A 92 -22.62 -0.17 -6.95
C SER A 92 -22.28 1.29 -6.60
N LEU A 93 -23.22 2.22 -6.82
CA LEU A 93 -23.06 3.64 -6.46
C LEU A 93 -22.96 3.83 -4.93
N ALA A 94 -23.70 3.06 -4.14
CA ALA A 94 -23.62 3.13 -2.68
C ALA A 94 -22.22 2.80 -2.17
N VAL A 95 -21.58 1.79 -2.77
CA VAL A 95 -20.19 1.40 -2.45
C VAL A 95 -19.21 2.51 -2.82
N LEU A 96 -19.40 3.12 -4.00
CA LEU A 96 -18.57 4.22 -4.48
C LEU A 96 -18.65 5.44 -3.55
N ILE A 97 -19.85 5.87 -3.20
CA ILE A 97 -20.07 7.01 -2.30
C ILE A 97 -19.45 6.73 -0.92
N THR A 98 -19.63 5.52 -0.40
CA THR A 98 -19.02 5.14 0.88
C THR A 98 -17.49 5.14 0.81
N ALA A 99 -16.90 4.67 -0.28
CA ALA A 99 -15.46 4.69 -0.49
C ALA A 99 -14.89 6.12 -0.46
N ILE A 100 -15.57 7.06 -1.13
CA ILE A 100 -15.22 8.49 -1.11
C ILE A 100 -15.40 9.06 0.31
N GLY A 101 -16.51 8.72 0.98
CA GLY A 101 -16.76 9.15 2.36
C GLY A 101 -15.69 8.69 3.34
N VAL A 102 -15.24 7.44 3.24
CA VAL A 102 -14.14 6.90 4.05
C VAL A 102 -12.82 7.63 3.77
N SER A 103 -12.53 7.90 2.50
CA SER A 103 -11.34 8.66 2.10
C SER A 103 -11.33 10.06 2.76
N TYR A 104 -12.39 10.83 2.57
CA TYR A 104 -12.50 12.16 3.22
C TYR A 104 -12.46 12.09 4.75
N PHE A 105 -13.05 11.07 5.34
CA PHE A 105 -12.99 10.86 6.78
C PHE A 105 -11.56 10.66 7.28
N LEU A 106 -10.78 9.82 6.61
CA LEU A 106 -9.37 9.58 6.95
C LEU A 106 -8.51 10.82 6.74
N GLN A 107 -8.69 11.56 5.66
CA GLN A 107 -8.00 12.81 5.40
C GLN A 107 -8.28 13.86 6.47
N ASN A 108 -9.53 14.02 6.87
CA ASN A 108 -9.89 14.99 7.93
C ASN A 108 -9.35 14.57 9.30
N ILE A 109 -9.37 13.28 9.63
CA ILE A 109 -8.70 12.78 10.86
C ILE A 109 -7.21 13.08 10.80
N ALA A 110 -6.56 12.82 9.68
CA ALA A 110 -5.14 13.13 9.51
C ALA A 110 -4.85 14.63 9.67
N LEU A 111 -5.70 15.51 9.12
CA LEU A 111 -5.60 16.95 9.30
C LEU A 111 -5.71 17.38 10.78
N ILE A 112 -6.61 16.76 11.53
CA ILE A 112 -6.81 17.06 12.96
C ILE A 112 -5.61 16.59 13.78
N ILE A 113 -5.08 15.39 13.51
CA ILE A 113 -4.00 14.78 14.28
C ILE A 113 -2.63 15.37 13.90
N PHE A 114 -2.35 15.52 12.61
CA PHE A 114 -1.03 15.87 12.10
C PHE A 114 -0.91 17.33 11.66
N GLY A 115 -2.05 18.01 11.48
CA GLY A 115 -2.11 19.38 10.97
C GLY A 115 -1.96 19.43 9.45
N ALA A 116 -2.22 20.61 8.87
CA ALA A 116 -2.17 20.82 7.41
C ALA A 116 -0.75 21.04 6.85
N ASN A 117 0.24 21.28 7.72
CA ASN A 117 1.60 21.61 7.31
C ASN A 117 2.31 20.38 6.75
N THR A 118 2.99 20.57 5.61
CA THR A 118 3.86 19.55 5.04
C THR A 118 4.97 19.18 6.02
N LYS A 119 5.14 17.89 6.27
CA LYS A 119 6.24 17.35 7.08
C LYS A 119 7.38 16.94 6.15
N ALA A 120 8.59 17.37 6.46
CA ALA A 120 9.78 16.90 5.77
C ALA A 120 10.06 15.46 6.22
N PHE A 121 9.97 14.52 5.28
CA PHE A 121 10.26 13.11 5.53
C PHE A 121 11.75 12.88 5.32
N THR A 122 12.46 12.50 6.38
CA THR A 122 13.85 12.07 6.24
C THR A 122 13.85 10.64 5.74
N SER A 123 14.57 10.39 4.64
CA SER A 123 14.66 9.04 4.09
C SER A 123 15.14 8.05 5.16
N VAL A 124 14.38 6.99 5.31
CA VAL A 124 14.68 5.90 6.25
C VAL A 124 15.66 4.88 5.66
N VAL A 125 16.01 5.06 4.38
CA VAL A 125 16.97 4.20 3.68
C VAL A 125 18.37 4.77 3.85
N THR A 126 19.20 4.10 4.65
CA THR A 126 20.58 4.51 4.96
C THR A 126 21.65 3.88 4.07
N ILE A 127 21.23 3.22 2.98
CA ILE A 127 22.18 2.57 2.06
C ILE A 127 22.91 3.65 1.24
N PRO A 128 24.27 3.63 1.19
CA PRO A 128 25.03 4.59 0.42
C PRO A 128 24.73 4.47 -1.08
N ALA A 129 24.78 5.60 -1.77
CA ALA A 129 24.59 5.63 -3.22
C ALA A 129 25.72 4.85 -3.92
N LEU A 130 25.33 4.02 -4.87
CA LEU A 130 26.26 3.27 -5.72
C LEU A 130 26.76 4.20 -6.83
N ARG A 131 28.07 4.37 -6.92
CA ARG A 131 28.74 5.15 -7.96
C ARG A 131 29.35 4.22 -8.98
N LEU A 132 28.84 4.24 -10.20
CA LEU A 132 29.31 3.45 -11.34
C LEU A 132 29.96 4.37 -12.38
N ALA A 133 30.83 3.80 -13.22
CA ALA A 133 31.50 4.49 -14.31
C ALA A 133 32.20 5.78 -13.84
N GLU A 134 33.13 5.67 -12.89
CA GLU A 134 33.95 6.79 -12.38
C GLU A 134 33.10 7.97 -11.84
N GLY A 135 31.89 7.67 -11.32
CA GLY A 135 31.01 8.68 -10.76
C GLY A 135 30.04 9.34 -11.75
N GLN A 136 30.02 8.91 -13.00
CA GLN A 136 29.07 9.43 -14.00
C GLN A 136 27.65 8.94 -13.79
N ILE A 137 27.45 7.78 -13.16
CA ILE A 137 26.14 7.20 -12.83
C ILE A 137 26.06 7.05 -11.32
N ILE A 138 25.16 7.79 -10.69
CA ILE A 138 24.89 7.70 -9.26
C ILE A 138 23.50 7.09 -9.10
N ILE A 139 23.44 5.91 -8.47
CA ILE A 139 22.20 5.22 -8.12
C ILE A 139 22.00 5.42 -6.63
N SER A 140 20.92 6.09 -6.23
CA SER A 140 20.62 6.26 -4.81
C SER A 140 20.29 4.92 -4.14
N GLY A 141 20.65 4.78 -2.87
CA GLY A 141 20.31 3.59 -2.09
C GLY A 141 18.80 3.33 -2.05
N GLU A 142 18.00 4.40 -2.04
CA GLU A 142 16.54 4.35 -2.12
C GLU A 142 16.04 3.67 -3.39
N THR A 143 16.62 4.02 -4.53
CA THR A 143 16.30 3.41 -5.83
C THR A 143 16.53 1.89 -5.80
N ILE A 144 17.67 1.46 -5.25
CA ILE A 144 18.01 0.04 -5.15
C ILE A 144 17.01 -0.69 -4.26
N VAL A 145 16.73 -0.16 -3.07
CA VAL A 145 15.76 -0.74 -2.13
C VAL A 145 14.37 -0.82 -2.74
N THR A 146 13.93 0.22 -3.43
CA THR A 146 12.60 0.28 -4.06
C THR A 146 12.45 -0.78 -5.13
N ILE A 147 13.42 -0.91 -6.04
CA ILE A 147 13.38 -1.91 -7.11
C ILE A 147 13.42 -3.33 -6.54
N ILE A 148 14.31 -3.59 -5.59
CA ILE A 148 14.40 -4.92 -4.96
C ILE A 148 13.11 -5.24 -4.21
N SER A 149 12.57 -4.30 -3.43
CA SER A 149 11.30 -4.48 -2.72
C SER A 149 10.15 -4.77 -3.68
N CYS A 150 10.08 -4.07 -4.82
CA CYS A 150 9.07 -4.30 -5.84
C CYS A 150 9.16 -5.74 -6.39
N ILE A 151 10.34 -6.20 -6.77
CA ILE A 151 10.56 -7.55 -7.30
C ILE A 151 10.20 -8.61 -6.25
N VAL A 152 10.64 -8.43 -5.00
CA VAL A 152 10.36 -9.37 -3.90
C VAL A 152 8.86 -9.45 -3.62
N ILE A 153 8.19 -8.30 -3.53
CA ILE A 153 6.75 -8.22 -3.29
C ILE A 153 5.97 -8.85 -4.45
N MET A 154 6.28 -8.52 -5.70
CA MET A 154 5.63 -9.10 -6.87
C MET A 154 5.77 -10.62 -6.90
N THR A 155 6.99 -11.11 -6.73
CA THR A 155 7.27 -12.54 -6.74
C THR A 155 6.59 -13.23 -5.57
N GLY A 156 6.70 -12.67 -4.36
CA GLY A 156 6.08 -13.20 -3.14
C GLY A 156 4.55 -13.25 -3.26
N LEU A 157 3.92 -12.19 -3.75
CA LEU A 157 2.48 -12.14 -3.95
C LEU A 157 2.01 -13.14 -5.01
N THR A 158 2.74 -13.25 -6.11
CA THR A 158 2.43 -14.23 -7.18
C THR A 158 2.53 -15.66 -6.66
N LEU A 159 3.58 -15.98 -5.91
CA LEU A 159 3.73 -17.29 -5.28
C LEU A 159 2.65 -17.54 -4.23
N PHE A 160 2.31 -16.54 -3.41
CA PHE A 160 1.25 -16.64 -2.42
C PHE A 160 -0.10 -16.96 -3.09
N ILE A 161 -0.47 -16.21 -4.12
CA ILE A 161 -1.76 -16.39 -4.82
C ILE A 161 -1.82 -17.78 -5.49
N ASN A 162 -0.75 -18.19 -6.17
CA ASN A 162 -0.77 -19.42 -6.97
C ASN A 162 -0.48 -20.70 -6.17
N LYS A 163 0.23 -20.59 -5.04
CA LYS A 163 0.71 -21.78 -4.31
C LYS A 163 0.04 -21.99 -2.96
N THR A 164 -0.71 -21.02 -2.43
CA THR A 164 -1.37 -21.17 -1.12
C THR A 164 -2.86 -21.42 -1.26
N LYS A 165 -3.45 -22.14 -0.28
CA LYS A 165 -4.90 -22.35 -0.21
C LYS A 165 -5.68 -21.01 -0.09
N ALA A 166 -5.11 -20.06 0.63
CA ALA A 166 -5.71 -18.72 0.78
C ALA A 166 -5.70 -17.96 -0.56
N GLY A 167 -4.60 -18.00 -1.29
CA GLY A 167 -4.50 -17.39 -2.62
C GLY A 167 -5.45 -18.02 -3.63
N GLN A 168 -5.54 -19.35 -3.66
CA GLN A 168 -6.51 -20.05 -4.51
C GLN A 168 -7.95 -19.74 -4.14
N ALA A 169 -8.26 -19.59 -2.84
CA ALA A 169 -9.56 -19.12 -2.40
C ALA A 169 -9.86 -17.69 -2.89
N MET A 170 -8.84 -16.82 -2.92
CA MET A 170 -8.96 -15.46 -3.50
C MET A 170 -9.28 -15.52 -5.00
N LEU A 171 -8.60 -16.38 -5.77
CA LEU A 171 -8.87 -16.56 -7.19
C LEU A 171 -10.29 -17.08 -7.41
N ALA A 172 -10.72 -18.10 -6.68
CA ALA A 172 -12.08 -18.64 -6.79
C ALA A 172 -13.15 -17.57 -6.48
N VAL A 173 -12.96 -16.75 -5.44
CA VAL A 173 -13.85 -15.64 -5.08
C VAL A 173 -13.84 -14.53 -6.14
N SER A 174 -12.72 -14.33 -6.84
CA SER A 174 -12.62 -13.34 -7.92
C SER A 174 -13.40 -13.72 -9.17
N GLU A 175 -13.53 -15.02 -9.44
CA GLU A 175 -14.29 -15.55 -10.57
C GLU A 175 -15.80 -15.54 -10.27
N ASP A 176 -16.22 -16.25 -9.22
CA ASP A 176 -17.62 -16.29 -8.80
C ASP A 176 -17.74 -16.47 -7.28
N LYS A 177 -18.29 -15.45 -6.61
CA LYS A 177 -18.51 -15.47 -5.16
C LYS A 177 -19.52 -16.54 -4.73
N GLY A 178 -20.57 -16.76 -5.54
CA GLY A 178 -21.61 -17.75 -5.26
C GLY A 178 -21.10 -19.16 -5.38
N ALA A 179 -20.43 -19.48 -6.49
CA ALA A 179 -19.81 -20.78 -6.71
C ALA A 179 -18.74 -21.07 -5.65
N ALA A 180 -17.89 -20.10 -5.30
CA ALA A 180 -16.89 -20.24 -4.24
C ALA A 180 -17.55 -20.59 -2.88
N GLN A 181 -18.67 -19.94 -2.55
CA GLN A 181 -19.41 -20.21 -1.33
C GLN A 181 -19.99 -21.64 -1.30
N LEU A 182 -20.52 -22.10 -2.42
CA LEU A 182 -21.02 -23.48 -2.54
C LEU A 182 -19.92 -24.54 -2.38
N MET A 183 -18.67 -24.18 -2.76
CA MET A 183 -17.50 -25.03 -2.56
C MET A 183 -16.91 -24.91 -1.14
N GLY A 184 -17.61 -24.25 -0.21
CA GLY A 184 -17.21 -24.13 1.19
C GLY A 184 -16.19 -23.03 1.48
N ILE A 185 -15.90 -22.14 0.53
CA ILE A 185 -14.99 -21.00 0.74
C ILE A 185 -15.72 -19.87 1.47
N ASN A 186 -15.15 -19.42 2.58
CA ASN A 186 -15.69 -18.27 3.31
C ASN A 186 -15.33 -16.96 2.60
N VAL A 187 -16.23 -16.48 1.74
CA VAL A 187 -16.07 -15.27 0.91
C VAL A 187 -15.72 -14.05 1.76
N ASN A 188 -16.39 -13.87 2.92
CA ASN A 188 -16.13 -12.73 3.78
C ASN A 188 -14.70 -12.73 4.32
N ARG A 189 -14.23 -13.87 4.83
CA ARG A 189 -12.86 -14.02 5.34
C ARG A 189 -11.83 -13.82 4.24
N THR A 190 -12.10 -14.31 3.04
CA THR A 190 -11.21 -14.16 1.88
C THR A 190 -11.07 -12.69 1.49
N ILE A 191 -12.17 -11.94 1.43
CA ILE A 191 -12.13 -10.51 1.10
C ILE A 191 -11.44 -9.72 2.22
N SER A 192 -11.73 -10.00 3.51
CA SER A 192 -11.01 -9.33 4.61
C SER A 192 -9.50 -9.58 4.56
N LEU A 193 -9.06 -10.80 4.23
CA LEU A 193 -7.65 -11.11 4.04
C LEU A 193 -7.05 -10.34 2.86
N THR A 194 -7.81 -10.17 1.78
CA THR A 194 -7.38 -9.35 0.62
C THR A 194 -7.15 -7.90 1.02
N PHE A 195 -8.07 -7.30 1.79
CA PHE A 195 -7.90 -5.94 2.32
C PHE A 195 -6.71 -5.84 3.27
N ALA A 196 -6.50 -6.85 4.12
CA ALA A 196 -5.35 -6.91 5.01
C ALA A 196 -4.02 -6.87 4.25
N ILE A 197 -3.88 -7.72 3.23
CA ILE A 197 -2.66 -7.77 2.39
C ILE A 197 -2.50 -6.48 1.59
N GLY A 198 -3.57 -5.98 0.95
CA GLY A 198 -3.54 -4.73 0.20
C GLY A 198 -3.11 -3.56 1.06
N SER A 199 -3.60 -3.46 2.29
CA SER A 199 -3.24 -2.39 3.23
C SER A 199 -1.83 -2.55 3.79
N ALA A 200 -1.33 -3.78 3.97
CA ALA A 200 0.07 -4.05 4.30
C ALA A 200 1.00 -3.55 3.17
N LEU A 201 0.64 -3.81 1.92
CA LEU A 201 1.38 -3.30 0.76
C LEU A 201 1.31 -1.77 0.66
N ALA A 202 0.16 -1.16 0.98
CA ALA A 202 0.00 0.29 1.05
C ALA A 202 0.95 0.94 2.07
N ALA A 203 1.16 0.31 3.23
CA ALA A 203 2.12 0.79 4.24
C ALA A 203 3.56 0.81 3.70
N ILE A 204 3.98 -0.25 3.03
CA ILE A 204 5.32 -0.35 2.42
C ILE A 204 5.45 0.68 1.28
N ALA A 205 4.42 0.78 0.43
CA ALA A 205 4.39 1.76 -0.64
C ALA A 205 4.48 3.20 -0.12
N GLY A 206 3.76 3.51 0.98
CA GLY A 206 3.79 4.83 1.63
C GLY A 206 5.19 5.21 2.12
N MET A 207 5.90 4.28 2.76
CA MET A 207 7.28 4.48 3.19
C MET A 207 8.21 4.73 2.00
N LEU A 208 8.11 3.93 0.94
CA LEU A 208 8.94 4.07 -0.25
C LEU A 208 8.61 5.36 -1.03
N LEU A 209 7.33 5.72 -1.12
CA LEU A 209 6.88 6.96 -1.76
C LEU A 209 7.43 8.19 -1.03
N CYS A 210 7.32 8.22 0.31
CA CYS A 210 7.84 9.30 1.12
C CYS A 210 9.37 9.36 1.15
N SER A 211 10.05 8.23 0.95
CA SER A 211 11.51 8.20 0.79
C SER A 211 11.94 8.77 -0.57
N ALA A 212 11.18 8.50 -1.63
CA ALA A 212 11.44 9.04 -2.97
C ALA A 212 11.07 10.53 -3.09
N TYR A 213 9.99 10.94 -2.42
CA TYR A 213 9.50 12.31 -2.34
C TYR A 213 9.46 12.73 -0.88
N PRO A 214 10.45 13.50 -0.39
CA PRO A 214 10.60 13.81 1.03
C PRO A 214 9.58 14.86 1.53
N SER A 215 8.33 14.69 1.17
CA SER A 215 7.21 15.54 1.57
C SER A 215 6.02 14.67 1.96
N LEU A 216 5.53 14.84 3.17
CA LEU A 216 4.38 14.13 3.70
C LEU A 216 3.29 15.12 4.08
N THR A 217 2.13 14.96 3.47
CA THR A 217 0.93 15.77 3.73
C THR A 217 -0.26 14.87 4.01
N PRO A 218 -1.35 15.37 4.62
CA PRO A 218 -2.59 14.61 4.76
C PRO A 218 -3.26 14.19 3.43
N TYR A 219 -2.71 14.65 2.30
CA TYR A 219 -3.17 14.33 0.95
C TYR A 219 -2.15 13.50 0.16
N THR A 220 -1.14 12.93 0.84
CA THR A 220 -0.12 12.09 0.22
C THR A 220 -0.65 10.66 0.08
N GLY A 221 -1.47 10.41 -0.94
CA GLY A 221 -2.02 9.08 -1.16
C GLY A 221 -2.84 8.97 -2.44
#